data_feb84e966c1fcc176fc13b37a91b7b8c
#
_entry.id   feb84e966c1fcc176fc13b37a91b7b8c
#
_cell.length_a   1.000
_cell.length_b   1.000
_cell.length_c   1.000
_cell.angle_alpha   90.00
_cell.angle_beta   90.00
_cell.angle_gamma   90.00
#
_symmetry.space_group_name_H-M   'P 1'
#
loop_
_entity.id
_entity.type
_entity.pdbx_description
1 polymer ?
#
loop_
_entity_poly.entity_id
_entity_poly.type
_entity_poly.pdbx_seq_one_letter_code
_entity_poly.pdbx_strand_id
1 'polypeptide(L)'
;MKLAYFSGCKIPFYMKDYDLSFKVVMQQLGVELVELPFNCCGYPARNENFEIPILSSIKNLAIAQQQGLDMITPCKCCFGQFKHAQFWYKTNPELKAKVDDLLASENLTWEGQTQVKHLLSFLTHDIGLERIQKQISKKLPPKKVVVQYGCHALRPFSITGFDNPFAPKIFEQLLSLTGVQVVDWSKSTECCGNPILNDNLDLSLKILQNKFNTAKKAGAEYICTACTHCQMQYEMVKSDNTINDQNLTTLLFTQILGAALGVPLQKLSESGQLPINLFQEN
;
A
#
# COMPACT_ATOMS: atom_id res chain seq x y z
N MET A 1 10.52 17.32 4.57
CA MET A 1 9.38 16.79 5.36
C MET A 1 9.84 15.50 6.00
N LYS A 2 9.52 15.27 7.29
CA LYS A 2 9.98 14.12 8.06
C LYS A 2 8.79 13.31 8.54
N LEU A 3 8.79 11.98 8.33
CA LEU A 3 7.68 11.09 8.65
C LEU A 3 8.19 9.78 9.27
N ALA A 4 7.44 9.22 10.21
CA ALA A 4 7.69 7.88 10.73
C ALA A 4 7.27 6.84 9.69
N TYR A 5 8.21 5.99 9.29
CA TYR A 5 7.96 4.96 8.29
C TYR A 5 7.41 3.69 8.94
N PHE A 6 6.16 3.38 8.63
CA PHE A 6 5.55 2.13 9.03
C PHE A 6 5.60 1.11 7.89
N SER A 7 6.60 0.25 7.90
CA SER A 7 6.76 -0.83 6.91
C SER A 7 5.76 -1.98 7.11
N GLY A 8 5.25 -2.13 8.34
CA GLY A 8 4.44 -3.29 8.73
C GLY A 8 5.28 -4.57 8.85
N CYS A 9 4.60 -5.70 9.06
CA CYS A 9 5.26 -6.99 9.31
C CYS A 9 5.68 -7.75 8.04
N LYS A 10 5.15 -7.41 6.86
CA LYS A 10 5.39 -8.18 5.63
C LYS A 10 6.53 -7.62 4.78
N ILE A 11 6.65 -6.29 4.70
CA ILE A 11 7.64 -5.64 3.83
C ILE A 11 9.06 -6.05 4.19
N PRO A 12 9.51 -5.98 5.46
CA PRO A 12 10.91 -6.29 5.80
C PRO A 12 11.31 -7.74 5.49
N PHE A 13 10.36 -8.68 5.55
CA PHE A 13 10.65 -10.10 5.43
C PHE A 13 10.39 -10.68 4.03
N TYR A 14 9.33 -10.19 3.35
CA TYR A 14 8.85 -10.84 2.12
C TYR A 14 8.85 -9.92 0.89
N MET A 15 9.03 -8.62 1.07
CA MET A 15 8.86 -7.65 -0.01
C MET A 15 9.95 -6.57 0.02
N LYS A 16 11.19 -7.00 0.03
CA LYS A 16 12.35 -6.10 0.10
C LYS A 16 12.38 -5.10 -1.06
N ASP A 17 11.94 -5.49 -2.25
CA ASP A 17 11.81 -4.58 -3.39
C ASP A 17 10.83 -3.44 -3.10
N TYR A 18 9.76 -3.71 -2.32
CA TYR A 18 8.84 -2.66 -1.93
C TYR A 18 9.47 -1.69 -0.94
N ASP A 19 10.19 -2.21 0.06
CA ASP A 19 10.94 -1.38 1.02
C ASP A 19 11.93 -0.47 0.31
N LEU A 20 12.75 -1.08 -0.55
CA LEU A 20 13.81 -0.40 -1.30
C LEU A 20 13.23 0.69 -2.20
N SER A 21 12.29 0.33 -3.08
CA SER A 21 11.69 1.27 -4.04
C SER A 21 10.90 2.39 -3.33
N PHE A 22 10.20 2.09 -2.21
CA PHE A 22 9.50 3.08 -1.43
C PHE A 22 10.47 4.09 -0.80
N LYS A 23 11.52 3.63 -0.14
CA LYS A 23 12.53 4.51 0.50
C LYS A 23 13.20 5.42 -0.51
N VAL A 24 13.62 4.87 -1.64
CA VAL A 24 14.29 5.64 -2.69
C VAL A 24 13.35 6.68 -3.32
N VAL A 25 12.10 6.33 -3.58
CA VAL A 25 11.10 7.29 -4.10
C VAL A 25 10.84 8.42 -3.10
N MET A 26 10.69 8.10 -1.81
CA MET A 26 10.51 9.13 -0.78
C MET A 26 11.72 10.06 -0.68
N GLN A 27 12.92 9.51 -0.71
CA GLN A 27 14.17 10.29 -0.71
C GLN A 27 14.24 11.23 -1.95
N GLN A 28 13.92 10.72 -3.14
CA GLN A 28 13.91 11.50 -4.37
C GLN A 28 12.92 12.67 -4.31
N LEU A 29 11.79 12.48 -3.62
CA LEU A 29 10.79 13.53 -3.43
C LEU A 29 11.11 14.49 -2.25
N GLY A 30 12.25 14.31 -1.58
CA GLY A 30 12.69 15.16 -0.46
C GLY A 30 11.97 14.85 0.86
N VAL A 31 11.53 13.59 1.04
CA VAL A 31 10.92 13.12 2.28
C VAL A 31 11.92 12.29 3.07
N GLU A 32 12.18 12.68 4.31
CA GLU A 32 12.99 11.93 5.26
C GLU A 32 12.10 10.91 5.97
N LEU A 33 12.49 9.64 5.90
CA LEU A 33 11.82 8.54 6.59
C LEU A 33 12.57 8.19 7.88
N VAL A 34 11.85 8.14 9.00
CA VAL A 34 12.38 7.73 10.31
C VAL A 34 11.85 6.34 10.63
N GLU A 35 12.75 5.40 10.81
CA GLU A 35 12.40 4.07 11.30
C GLU A 35 12.27 4.11 12.82
N LEU A 36 11.15 3.61 13.34
CA LEU A 36 10.85 3.51 14.76
C LEU A 36 10.58 2.04 15.13
N PRO A 37 10.68 1.66 16.42
CA PRO A 37 10.50 0.29 16.86
C PRO A 37 9.02 -0.14 16.84
N PHE A 38 8.42 -0.10 15.65
CA PHE A 38 7.03 -0.46 15.45
C PHE A 38 6.80 -1.98 15.50
N ASN A 39 5.66 -2.36 16.07
CA ASN A 39 5.11 -3.70 15.98
C ASN A 39 4.20 -3.86 14.74
N CYS A 40 3.64 -5.05 14.54
CA CYS A 40 2.59 -5.25 13.54
C CYS A 40 1.41 -4.31 13.81
N CYS A 41 0.69 -3.87 12.77
CA CYS A 41 -0.55 -3.09 12.95
C CYS A 41 -1.71 -3.89 13.54
N GLY A 42 -1.57 -5.21 13.67
CA GLY A 42 -2.61 -6.10 14.18
C GLY A 42 -3.59 -6.61 13.12
N TYR A 43 -3.55 -6.12 11.89
CA TYR A 43 -4.48 -6.51 10.82
C TYR A 43 -4.69 -8.03 10.68
N PRO A 44 -3.67 -8.91 10.77
CA PRO A 44 -3.88 -10.35 10.66
C PRO A 44 -4.79 -10.94 11.76
N ALA A 45 -4.75 -10.38 12.98
CA ALA A 45 -5.52 -10.89 14.12
C ALA A 45 -6.96 -10.37 14.20
N ARG A 46 -7.40 -9.49 13.29
CA ARG A 46 -8.70 -8.79 13.38
C ARG A 46 -9.93 -9.71 13.34
N ASN A 47 -9.81 -10.88 12.73
CA ASN A 47 -10.92 -11.84 12.64
C ASN A 47 -11.03 -12.73 13.89
N GLU A 48 -9.94 -12.83 14.67
CA GLU A 48 -9.85 -13.68 15.87
C GLU A 48 -10.11 -12.88 17.14
N ASN A 49 -9.68 -11.62 17.17
CA ASN A 49 -9.82 -10.75 18.32
C ASN A 49 -10.05 -9.30 17.88
N PHE A 50 -10.99 -8.62 18.52
CA PHE A 50 -11.33 -7.24 18.20
C PHE A 50 -10.38 -6.22 18.84
N GLU A 51 -9.94 -6.46 20.10
CA GLU A 51 -9.18 -5.50 20.90
C GLU A 51 -7.68 -5.47 20.52
N ILE A 52 -7.08 -6.64 20.27
CA ILE A 52 -5.65 -6.77 19.96
C ILE A 52 -5.20 -5.89 18.76
N PRO A 53 -5.91 -5.88 17.62
CA PRO A 53 -5.54 -5.03 16.49
C PRO A 53 -5.62 -3.54 16.82
N ILE A 54 -6.56 -3.14 17.68
CA ILE A 54 -6.73 -1.75 18.08
C ILE A 54 -5.59 -1.33 18.99
N LEU A 55 -5.32 -2.11 20.05
CA LEU A 55 -4.19 -1.87 20.94
C LEU A 55 -2.87 -1.78 20.16
N SER A 56 -2.60 -2.75 19.30
CA SER A 56 -1.36 -2.81 18.51
C SER A 56 -1.22 -1.58 17.61
N SER A 57 -2.31 -1.15 16.97
CA SER A 57 -2.30 0.05 16.12
C SER A 57 -2.10 1.33 16.95
N ILE A 58 -2.85 1.50 18.04
CA ILE A 58 -2.74 2.70 18.87
C ILE A 58 -1.35 2.80 19.54
N LYS A 59 -0.76 1.68 19.96
CA LYS A 59 0.62 1.65 20.45
C LYS A 59 1.61 2.19 19.41
N ASN A 60 1.53 1.75 18.16
CA ASN A 60 2.40 2.27 17.10
C ASN A 60 2.19 3.79 16.87
N LEU A 61 0.94 4.26 16.95
CA LEU A 61 0.64 5.70 16.85
C LEU A 61 1.22 6.48 18.03
N ALA A 62 1.16 5.93 19.25
CA ALA A 62 1.76 6.52 20.44
C ALA A 62 3.29 6.64 20.32
N ILE A 63 3.95 5.60 19.78
CA ILE A 63 5.41 5.62 19.50
C ILE A 63 5.75 6.76 18.50
N ALA A 64 4.99 6.92 17.44
CA ALA A 64 5.21 8.00 16.47
C ALA A 64 4.93 9.39 17.10
N GLN A 65 3.86 9.51 17.89
CA GLN A 65 3.51 10.73 18.61
C GLN A 65 4.62 11.17 19.58
N GLN A 66 5.24 10.23 20.29
CA GLN A 66 6.33 10.50 21.22
C GLN A 66 7.54 11.15 20.52
N GLN A 67 7.70 10.91 19.20
CA GLN A 67 8.72 11.53 18.36
C GLN A 67 8.21 12.78 17.62
N GLY A 68 6.97 13.20 17.85
CA GLY A 68 6.35 14.33 17.16
C GLY A 68 6.18 14.12 15.64
N LEU A 69 6.01 12.87 15.19
CA LEU A 69 5.97 12.53 13.77
C LEU A 69 4.60 12.01 13.34
N ASP A 70 4.16 12.46 12.16
CA ASP A 70 3.13 11.75 11.40
C ASP A 70 3.68 10.45 10.81
N MET A 71 2.81 9.48 10.59
CA MET A 71 3.15 8.16 10.09
C MET A 71 2.79 8.00 8.61
N ILE A 72 3.69 7.38 7.84
CA ILE A 72 3.43 6.97 6.46
C ILE A 72 3.57 5.46 6.29
N THR A 73 2.64 4.85 5.55
CA THR A 73 2.71 3.43 5.18
C THR A 73 2.37 3.21 3.71
N PRO A 74 3.09 2.31 3.01
CA PRO A 74 2.74 1.92 1.64
C PRO A 74 1.70 0.79 1.59
N CYS A 75 1.24 0.28 2.73
CA CYS A 75 0.30 -0.84 2.80
C CYS A 75 -1.13 -0.37 3.09
N LYS A 76 -2.05 -0.61 2.16
CA LYS A 76 -3.49 -0.27 2.31
C LYS A 76 -4.16 -1.00 3.47
N CYS A 77 -3.75 -2.24 3.75
CA CYS A 77 -4.28 -2.98 4.89
C CYS A 77 -3.84 -2.37 6.22
N CYS A 78 -2.57 -1.99 6.35
CA CYS A 78 -2.08 -1.30 7.55
C CYS A 78 -2.74 0.07 7.70
N PHE A 79 -2.83 0.86 6.63
CA PHE A 79 -3.53 2.15 6.65
C PHE A 79 -4.97 2.01 7.13
N GLY A 80 -5.74 1.10 6.52
CA GLY A 80 -7.12 0.84 6.92
C GLY A 80 -7.22 0.41 8.38
N GLN A 81 -6.32 -0.48 8.84
CA GLN A 81 -6.30 -0.93 10.23
C GLN A 81 -6.04 0.21 11.21
N PHE A 82 -5.09 1.10 10.92
CA PHE A 82 -4.86 2.29 11.75
C PHE A 82 -6.08 3.21 11.80
N LYS A 83 -6.73 3.46 10.67
CA LYS A 83 -7.95 4.29 10.62
C LYS A 83 -9.09 3.67 11.44
N HIS A 84 -9.29 2.37 11.34
CA HIS A 84 -10.26 1.65 12.16
C HIS A 84 -9.92 1.72 13.65
N ALA A 85 -8.65 1.54 14.02
CA ALA A 85 -8.21 1.63 15.41
C ALA A 85 -8.45 3.03 15.98
N GLN A 86 -8.10 4.09 15.22
CA GLN A 86 -8.38 5.48 15.61
C GLN A 86 -9.88 5.74 15.80
N PHE A 87 -10.72 5.20 14.92
CA PHE A 87 -12.17 5.33 15.02
C PHE A 87 -12.70 4.66 16.29
N TRP A 88 -12.38 3.39 16.52
CA TRP A 88 -12.88 2.64 17.68
C TRP A 88 -12.34 3.20 19.01
N TYR A 89 -11.08 3.57 19.06
CA TYR A 89 -10.50 4.22 20.24
C TYR A 89 -11.24 5.51 20.59
N LYS A 90 -11.66 6.31 19.60
CA LYS A 90 -12.38 7.58 19.82
C LYS A 90 -13.86 7.38 20.17
N THR A 91 -14.49 6.31 19.68
CA THR A 91 -15.94 6.12 19.77
C THR A 91 -16.36 5.09 20.83
N ASN A 92 -15.43 4.32 21.41
CA ASN A 92 -15.69 3.33 22.43
C ASN A 92 -14.92 3.66 23.72
N PRO A 93 -15.56 4.30 24.73
CA PRO A 93 -14.88 4.72 25.96
C PRO A 93 -14.30 3.56 26.80
N GLU A 94 -14.96 2.41 26.83
CA GLU A 94 -14.47 1.23 27.56
C GLU A 94 -13.18 0.70 26.93
N LEU A 95 -13.18 0.56 25.62
CA LEU A 95 -11.99 0.14 24.87
C LEU A 95 -10.85 1.14 25.02
N LYS A 96 -11.18 2.45 24.98
CA LYS A 96 -10.21 3.51 25.20
C LYS A 96 -9.52 3.37 26.55
N ALA A 97 -10.28 3.20 27.64
CA ALA A 97 -9.73 3.03 29.00
C ALA A 97 -8.77 1.82 29.06
N LYS A 98 -9.16 0.68 28.53
CA LYS A 98 -8.29 -0.52 28.48
C LYS A 98 -6.99 -0.26 27.70
N VAL A 99 -7.08 0.42 26.55
CA VAL A 99 -5.90 0.74 25.74
C VAL A 99 -5.00 1.73 26.48
N ASP A 100 -5.56 2.77 27.11
CA ASP A 100 -4.79 3.76 27.86
C ASP A 100 -4.04 3.10 29.04
N ASP A 101 -4.66 2.19 29.79
CA ASP A 101 -4.02 1.47 30.88
C ASP A 101 -2.83 0.62 30.39
N LEU A 102 -2.99 -0.07 29.24
CA LEU A 102 -1.92 -0.86 28.65
C LEU A 102 -0.78 0.01 28.11
N LEU A 103 -1.09 1.14 27.47
CA LEU A 103 -0.06 2.10 27.01
C LEU A 103 0.69 2.70 28.19
N ALA A 104 0.00 3.07 29.28
CA ALA A 104 0.63 3.63 30.47
C ALA A 104 1.65 2.68 31.11
N SER A 105 1.41 1.36 31.06
CA SER A 105 2.36 0.36 31.54
C SER A 105 3.69 0.34 30.77
N GLU A 106 3.71 0.89 29.58
CA GLU A 106 4.90 1.03 28.73
C GLU A 106 5.39 2.49 28.61
N ASN A 107 4.90 3.39 29.47
CA ASN A 107 5.18 4.84 29.43
C ASN A 107 4.81 5.48 28.08
N LEU A 108 3.74 5.02 27.47
CA LEU A 108 3.19 5.55 26.23
C LEU A 108 1.83 6.21 26.50
N THR A 109 1.51 7.23 25.70
CA THR A 109 0.19 7.85 25.63
C THR A 109 -0.14 8.18 24.19
N TRP A 110 -1.43 8.14 23.83
CA TRP A 110 -1.87 8.61 22.51
C TRP A 110 -3.03 9.60 22.64
N GLU A 111 -2.79 10.83 22.22
CA GLU A 111 -3.74 11.95 22.31
C GLU A 111 -4.44 12.25 20.98
N GLY A 112 -4.22 11.40 19.96
CA GLY A 112 -4.83 11.57 18.65
C GLY A 112 -4.11 12.57 17.73
N GLN A 113 -2.90 13.00 18.05
CA GLN A 113 -2.15 13.99 17.28
C GLN A 113 -1.52 13.40 16.02
N THR A 114 -1.02 12.16 16.09
CA THR A 114 -0.37 11.48 14.96
C THR A 114 -1.39 11.16 13.85
N GLN A 115 -1.13 11.66 12.65
CA GLN A 115 -1.87 11.31 11.46
C GLN A 115 -1.23 10.10 10.76
N VAL A 116 -2.07 9.22 10.20
CA VAL A 116 -1.60 8.13 9.34
C VAL A 116 -1.94 8.44 7.90
N LYS A 117 -0.91 8.39 7.06
CA LYS A 117 -1.01 8.65 5.63
C LYS A 117 -0.65 7.38 4.85
N HIS A 118 -1.44 7.08 3.83
CA HIS A 118 -1.04 6.09 2.85
C HIS A 118 -0.21 6.74 1.75
N LEU A 119 0.76 6.01 1.20
CA LEU A 119 1.62 6.48 0.10
C LEU A 119 0.85 7.27 -0.98
N LEU A 120 -0.23 6.70 -1.53
CA LEU A 120 -0.97 7.35 -2.62
C LEU A 120 -1.64 8.66 -2.18
N SER A 121 -2.33 8.68 -1.03
CA SER A 121 -2.96 9.89 -0.52
C SER A 121 -1.92 10.96 -0.17
N PHE A 122 -0.80 10.58 0.42
CA PHE A 122 0.30 11.47 0.73
C PHE A 122 0.90 12.11 -0.54
N LEU A 123 1.15 11.31 -1.56
CA LEU A 123 1.68 11.83 -2.82
C LEU A 123 0.71 12.79 -3.50
N THR A 124 -0.60 12.51 -3.43
CA THR A 124 -1.62 13.33 -4.09
C THR A 124 -1.87 14.63 -3.33
N HIS A 125 -2.02 14.57 -2.00
CA HIS A 125 -2.52 15.70 -1.21
C HIS A 125 -1.42 16.49 -0.50
N ASP A 126 -0.34 15.84 -0.05
CA ASP A 126 0.72 16.52 0.69
C ASP A 126 1.88 16.95 -0.22
N ILE A 127 2.29 16.11 -1.17
CA ILE A 127 3.31 16.47 -2.17
C ILE A 127 2.68 17.27 -3.32
N GLY A 128 1.56 16.79 -3.84
CA GLY A 128 0.83 17.38 -4.97
C GLY A 128 1.29 16.88 -6.33
N LEU A 129 0.32 16.64 -7.21
CA LEU A 129 0.55 16.08 -8.55
C LEU A 129 1.49 16.97 -9.40
N GLU A 130 1.31 18.29 -9.33
CA GLU A 130 2.15 19.23 -10.09
C GLU A 130 3.62 19.16 -9.68
N ARG A 131 3.91 19.04 -8.38
CA ARG A 131 5.27 18.91 -7.89
C ARG A 131 5.91 17.60 -8.34
N ILE A 132 5.16 16.50 -8.28
CA ILE A 132 5.62 15.20 -8.78
C ILE A 132 5.87 15.29 -10.29
N GLN A 133 4.94 15.88 -11.06
CA GLN A 133 5.07 16.05 -12.51
C GLN A 133 6.35 16.80 -12.90
N LYS A 134 6.72 17.86 -12.15
CA LYS A 134 7.96 18.62 -12.35
C LYS A 134 9.23 17.81 -12.06
N GLN A 135 9.13 16.77 -11.23
CA GLN A 135 10.27 15.90 -10.88
C GLN A 135 10.37 14.64 -11.78
N ILE A 136 9.36 14.37 -12.59
CA ILE A 136 9.45 13.31 -13.61
C ILE A 136 10.53 13.67 -14.61
N SER A 137 11.60 12.89 -14.64
CA SER A 137 12.75 13.09 -15.53
C SER A 137 12.64 12.29 -16.81
N LYS A 138 11.88 11.19 -16.81
CA LYS A 138 11.68 10.31 -17.95
C LYS A 138 10.22 9.85 -18.03
N LYS A 139 9.57 10.04 -19.18
CA LYS A 139 8.31 9.37 -19.48
C LYS A 139 8.58 7.92 -19.85
N LEU A 140 7.83 7.03 -19.22
CA LEU A 140 7.90 5.61 -19.55
C LEU A 140 7.11 5.32 -20.84
N PRO A 141 7.41 4.21 -21.53
CA PRO A 141 6.64 3.77 -22.69
C PRO A 141 5.13 3.64 -22.34
N PRO A 142 4.22 3.93 -23.29
CA PRO A 142 2.77 3.94 -23.06
C PRO A 142 2.19 2.51 -22.97
N LYS A 143 2.77 1.67 -22.12
CA LYS A 143 2.29 0.34 -21.83
C LYS A 143 0.96 0.38 -21.09
N LYS A 144 0.07 -0.56 -21.40
CA LYS A 144 -1.26 -0.62 -20.79
C LYS A 144 -1.21 -1.21 -19.39
N VAL A 145 -1.53 -0.39 -18.41
CA VAL A 145 -1.48 -0.73 -16.97
C VAL A 145 -2.86 -0.55 -16.34
N VAL A 146 -3.34 -1.56 -15.62
CA VAL A 146 -4.51 -1.46 -14.74
C VAL A 146 -4.06 -1.30 -13.30
N VAL A 147 -4.84 -0.58 -12.49
CA VAL A 147 -4.54 -0.36 -11.08
C VAL A 147 -5.38 -1.26 -10.16
N GLN A 148 -4.77 -1.78 -9.11
CA GLN A 148 -5.44 -2.51 -8.05
C GLN A 148 -5.58 -1.63 -6.80
N TYR A 149 -6.76 -1.08 -6.58
CA TYR A 149 -7.05 -0.34 -5.34
C TYR A 149 -7.17 -1.28 -4.14
N GLY A 150 -7.78 -2.44 -4.33
CA GLY A 150 -8.17 -3.30 -3.21
C GLY A 150 -9.37 -2.73 -2.45
N CYS A 151 -9.49 -3.07 -1.16
CA CYS A 151 -10.71 -2.80 -0.39
C CYS A 151 -10.47 -1.97 0.88
N HIS A 152 -9.45 -2.28 1.69
CA HIS A 152 -9.29 -1.76 3.05
C HIS A 152 -8.97 -0.26 3.15
N ALA A 153 -8.33 0.34 2.15
CA ALA A 153 -8.12 1.78 2.13
C ALA A 153 -9.40 2.54 1.73
N LEU A 154 -10.27 1.94 0.92
CA LEU A 154 -11.47 2.59 0.40
C LEU A 154 -12.67 2.49 1.33
N ARG A 155 -12.78 1.42 2.16
CA ARG A 155 -14.03 1.08 2.85
C ARG A 155 -13.84 0.74 4.31
N PRO A 156 -14.74 1.19 5.18
CA PRO A 156 -15.77 2.21 4.91
C PRO A 156 -15.17 3.61 4.78
N PHE A 157 -15.64 4.39 3.82
CA PHE A 157 -15.12 5.74 3.53
C PHE A 157 -15.22 6.69 4.73
N SER A 158 -16.32 6.58 5.50
CA SER A 158 -16.53 7.38 6.72
C SER A 158 -15.40 7.23 7.77
N ILE A 159 -14.65 6.13 7.71
CA ILE A 159 -13.51 5.87 8.62
C ILE A 159 -12.18 6.18 7.93
N THR A 160 -12.01 5.73 6.69
CA THR A 160 -10.71 5.79 6.02
C THR A 160 -10.42 7.14 5.37
N GLY A 161 -11.45 7.79 4.80
CA GLY A 161 -11.32 9.08 4.10
C GLY A 161 -10.28 9.05 2.97
N PHE A 162 -10.05 7.89 2.34
CA PHE A 162 -8.92 7.70 1.44
C PHE A 162 -9.15 8.28 0.04
N ASP A 163 -10.22 7.86 -0.61
CA ASP A 163 -10.64 8.28 -1.96
C ASP A 163 -12.10 7.87 -2.16
N ASN A 164 -12.76 8.35 -3.22
CA ASN A 164 -14.12 7.97 -3.52
C ASN A 164 -14.24 6.43 -3.61
N PRO A 165 -15.06 5.78 -2.77
CA PRO A 165 -15.11 4.31 -2.71
C PRO A 165 -15.77 3.66 -3.93
N PHE A 166 -16.50 4.44 -4.73
CA PHE A 166 -17.21 3.96 -5.92
C PHE A 166 -16.46 4.29 -7.22
N ALA A 167 -15.76 5.40 -7.26
CA ALA A 167 -15.01 5.88 -8.41
C ALA A 167 -13.70 6.54 -7.95
N PRO A 168 -12.76 5.77 -7.39
CA PRO A 168 -11.47 6.30 -6.95
C PRO A 168 -10.64 6.76 -8.16
N LYS A 169 -9.78 7.77 -7.96
CA LYS A 169 -8.99 8.38 -9.05
C LYS A 169 -7.53 8.68 -8.70
N ILE A 170 -7.19 8.75 -7.40
CA ILE A 170 -5.84 9.18 -7.00
C ILE A 170 -4.74 8.28 -7.54
N PHE A 171 -5.00 6.99 -7.69
CA PHE A 171 -4.00 6.04 -8.17
C PHE A 171 -3.77 6.21 -9.68
N GLU A 172 -4.84 6.30 -10.46
CA GLU A 172 -4.77 6.55 -11.91
C GLU A 172 -4.10 7.89 -12.21
N GLN A 173 -4.45 8.95 -11.46
CA GLN A 173 -3.85 10.27 -11.61
C GLN A 173 -2.34 10.22 -11.39
N LEU A 174 -1.89 9.60 -10.30
CA LEU A 174 -0.47 9.44 -10.01
C LEU A 174 0.26 8.60 -11.07
N LEU A 175 -0.34 7.49 -11.48
CA LEU A 175 0.28 6.59 -12.44
C LEU A 175 0.37 7.21 -13.83
N SER A 176 -0.63 7.99 -14.26
CA SER A 176 -0.63 8.70 -15.54
C SER A 176 0.50 9.72 -15.65
N LEU A 177 1.00 10.27 -14.52
CA LEU A 177 2.15 11.16 -14.53
C LEU A 177 3.41 10.49 -15.10
N THR A 178 3.54 9.18 -14.98
CA THR A 178 4.74 8.44 -15.37
C THR A 178 4.87 8.21 -16.88
N GLY A 179 3.79 8.38 -17.65
CA GLY A 179 3.77 8.16 -19.10
C GLY A 179 3.09 6.85 -19.52
N VAL A 180 2.86 5.91 -18.61
CA VAL A 180 2.14 4.68 -18.94
C VAL A 180 0.67 4.96 -19.27
N GLN A 181 0.07 4.10 -20.10
CA GLN A 181 -1.35 4.18 -20.44
C GLN A 181 -2.16 3.45 -19.36
N VAL A 182 -2.85 4.22 -18.52
CA VAL A 182 -3.77 3.63 -17.52
C VAL A 182 -5.06 3.19 -18.23
N VAL A 183 -5.46 1.96 -17.98
CA VAL A 183 -6.65 1.33 -18.58
C VAL A 183 -7.67 1.04 -17.49
N ASP A 184 -8.93 1.43 -17.72
CA ASP A 184 -10.03 1.12 -16.82
C ASP A 184 -10.37 -0.37 -16.86
N TRP A 185 -10.69 -0.93 -15.69
CA TRP A 185 -11.16 -2.29 -15.56
C TRP A 185 -12.13 -2.46 -14.38
N SER A 186 -13.08 -3.36 -14.53
CA SER A 186 -14.20 -3.50 -13.58
C SER A 186 -13.81 -4.07 -12.21
N LYS A 187 -12.59 -4.60 -12.05
CA LYS A 187 -12.13 -5.26 -10.81
C LYS A 187 -11.15 -4.43 -9.96
N SER A 188 -10.95 -3.16 -10.28
CA SER A 188 -9.97 -2.28 -9.61
C SER A 188 -10.18 -2.18 -8.10
N THR A 189 -11.42 -2.12 -7.64
CA THR A 189 -11.80 -1.90 -6.24
C THR A 189 -12.20 -3.17 -5.49
N GLU A 190 -12.24 -4.32 -6.18
CA GLU A 190 -12.56 -5.62 -5.56
C GLU A 190 -11.38 -6.22 -4.80
N CYS A 191 -11.70 -7.08 -3.82
CA CYS A 191 -10.70 -7.78 -3.03
C CYS A 191 -9.77 -8.63 -3.93
N CYS A 192 -8.49 -8.71 -3.55
CA CYS A 192 -7.50 -9.56 -4.23
C CYS A 192 -7.61 -11.05 -3.84
N GLY A 193 -8.39 -11.39 -2.81
CA GLY A 193 -8.52 -12.75 -2.30
C GLY A 193 -7.55 -13.09 -1.16
N ASN A 194 -6.50 -12.30 -0.92
CA ASN A 194 -5.49 -12.61 0.10
C ASN A 194 -6.06 -12.83 1.52
N PRO A 195 -7.07 -12.08 2.01
CA PRO A 195 -7.59 -12.28 3.36
C PRO A 195 -8.20 -13.66 3.63
N ILE A 196 -8.61 -14.37 2.60
CA ILE A 196 -9.23 -15.72 2.72
C ILE A 196 -8.30 -16.83 2.22
N LEU A 197 -7.05 -16.51 1.90
CA LEU A 197 -6.10 -17.45 1.29
C LEU A 197 -5.88 -18.69 2.17
N ASN A 198 -5.74 -18.49 3.48
CA ASN A 198 -5.52 -19.59 4.43
C ASN A 198 -6.81 -20.33 4.79
N ASP A 199 -7.96 -19.67 4.71
CA ASP A 199 -9.25 -20.22 5.11
C ASP A 199 -9.91 -20.99 3.95
N ASN A 200 -9.76 -20.48 2.72
CA ASN A 200 -10.34 -21.07 1.52
C ASN A 200 -9.47 -20.76 0.29
N LEU A 201 -8.48 -21.61 0.08
CA LEU A 201 -7.52 -21.49 -1.03
C LEU A 201 -8.22 -21.46 -2.39
N ASP A 202 -9.15 -22.38 -2.64
CA ASP A 202 -9.87 -22.50 -3.92
C ASP A 202 -10.62 -21.21 -4.28
N LEU A 203 -11.34 -20.63 -3.32
CA LEU A 203 -12.06 -19.38 -3.52
C LEU A 203 -11.08 -18.20 -3.76
N SER A 204 -10.01 -18.16 -3.01
CA SER A 204 -8.96 -17.16 -3.16
C SER A 204 -8.35 -17.19 -4.56
N LEU A 205 -8.02 -18.39 -5.07
CA LEU A 205 -7.47 -18.59 -6.41
C LEU A 205 -8.49 -18.24 -7.50
N LYS A 206 -9.76 -18.60 -7.34
CA LYS A 206 -10.83 -18.23 -8.28
C LYS A 206 -11.03 -16.73 -8.40
N ILE A 207 -10.98 -16.01 -7.26
CA ILE A 207 -11.03 -14.55 -7.24
C ILE A 207 -9.87 -13.98 -8.05
N LEU A 208 -8.67 -14.48 -7.81
CA LEU A 208 -7.47 -14.02 -8.48
C LEU A 208 -7.48 -14.31 -9.98
N GLN A 209 -7.85 -15.53 -10.39
CA GLN A 209 -8.00 -15.92 -11.81
C GLN A 209 -9.00 -15.01 -12.54
N ASN A 210 -10.14 -14.71 -11.89
CA ASN A 210 -11.12 -13.78 -12.45
C ASN A 210 -10.54 -12.37 -12.65
N LYS A 211 -9.69 -11.91 -11.71
CA LYS A 211 -9.00 -10.63 -11.84
C LYS A 211 -8.04 -10.61 -13.02
N PHE A 212 -7.19 -11.63 -13.17
CA PHE A 212 -6.28 -11.74 -14.31
C PHE A 212 -7.03 -11.76 -15.64
N ASN A 213 -8.07 -12.59 -15.73
CA ASN A 213 -8.89 -12.68 -16.94
C ASN A 213 -9.54 -11.34 -17.30
N THR A 214 -10.01 -10.60 -16.28
CA THR A 214 -10.67 -9.31 -16.50
C THR A 214 -9.67 -8.21 -16.89
N ALA A 215 -8.49 -8.21 -16.28
CA ALA A 215 -7.40 -7.29 -16.67
C ALA A 215 -6.95 -7.52 -18.12
N LYS A 216 -6.80 -8.79 -18.53
CA LYS A 216 -6.49 -9.15 -19.91
C LYS A 216 -7.58 -8.71 -20.89
N LYS A 217 -8.86 -8.96 -20.56
CA LYS A 217 -9.98 -8.50 -21.40
C LYS A 217 -9.99 -6.98 -21.58
N ALA A 218 -9.50 -6.22 -20.59
CA ALA A 218 -9.28 -4.79 -20.70
C ALA A 218 -8.03 -4.42 -21.53
N GLY A 219 -7.27 -5.42 -21.98
CA GLY A 219 -6.06 -5.24 -22.77
C GLY A 219 -4.83 -4.85 -21.95
N ALA A 220 -4.84 -5.09 -20.63
CA ALA A 220 -3.71 -4.77 -19.76
C ALA A 220 -2.51 -5.68 -20.03
N GLU A 221 -1.32 -5.09 -20.02
CA GLU A 221 -0.02 -5.76 -20.02
C GLU A 221 0.53 -5.92 -18.61
N TYR A 222 0.12 -5.01 -17.70
CA TYR A 222 0.59 -4.98 -16.31
C TYR A 222 -0.54 -4.68 -15.34
N ILE A 223 -0.42 -5.21 -14.10
CA ILE A 223 -1.23 -4.81 -12.93
C ILE A 223 -0.33 -4.04 -11.98
N CYS A 224 -0.71 -2.79 -11.67
CA CYS A 224 -0.01 -1.97 -10.69
C CYS A 224 -0.67 -2.05 -9.32
N THR A 225 0.13 -2.28 -8.28
CA THR A 225 -0.33 -2.33 -6.89
C THR A 225 0.39 -1.29 -6.01
N ALA A 226 -0.29 -0.90 -4.93
CA ALA A 226 0.27 -0.11 -3.84
C ALA A 226 -0.25 -0.68 -2.51
N CYS A 227 -0.09 -2.00 -2.32
CA CYS A 227 -0.53 -2.72 -1.13
C CYS A 227 0.24 -4.02 -1.00
N THR A 228 0.78 -4.28 0.17
CA THR A 228 1.55 -5.47 0.51
C THR A 228 0.77 -6.76 0.21
N HIS A 229 -0.46 -6.87 0.74
CA HIS A 229 -1.26 -8.09 0.59
C HIS A 229 -1.69 -8.33 -0.87
N CYS A 230 -2.01 -7.27 -1.62
CA CYS A 230 -2.35 -7.43 -3.03
C CYS A 230 -1.14 -7.90 -3.84
N GLN A 231 0.04 -7.30 -3.62
CA GLN A 231 1.25 -7.69 -4.34
C GLN A 231 1.62 -9.15 -4.04
N MET A 232 1.65 -9.52 -2.76
CA MET A 232 1.94 -10.91 -2.36
C MET A 232 0.96 -11.91 -3.00
N GLN A 233 -0.34 -11.59 -3.02
CA GLN A 233 -1.36 -12.45 -3.61
C GLN A 233 -1.09 -12.70 -5.10
N TYR A 234 -0.72 -11.66 -5.84
CA TYR A 234 -0.44 -11.77 -7.26
C TYR A 234 0.89 -12.49 -7.55
N GLU A 235 1.90 -12.34 -6.68
CA GLU A 235 3.22 -12.98 -6.83
C GLU A 235 3.20 -14.47 -6.44
N MET A 236 2.51 -14.84 -5.36
CA MET A 236 2.41 -16.23 -4.91
C MET A 236 1.86 -17.15 -5.99
N VAL A 237 0.89 -16.69 -6.74
CA VAL A 237 0.25 -17.49 -7.77
C VAL A 237 1.14 -17.70 -9.00
N LYS A 238 2.06 -16.79 -9.27
CA LYS A 238 3.07 -16.99 -10.32
C LYS A 238 4.04 -18.12 -9.98
N SER A 239 4.37 -18.27 -8.69
CA SER A 239 5.31 -19.31 -8.24
C SER A 239 4.69 -20.71 -8.22
N ASP A 240 3.35 -20.81 -8.14
CA ASP A 240 2.65 -22.08 -7.90
C ASP A 240 2.09 -22.75 -9.18
N ASN A 241 2.35 -22.18 -10.37
CA ASN A 241 1.85 -22.67 -11.68
C ASN A 241 0.34 -22.96 -11.74
N THR A 242 -0.42 -22.63 -10.70
CA THR A 242 -1.87 -22.91 -10.59
C THR A 242 -2.69 -21.96 -11.45
N ILE A 243 -2.14 -20.79 -11.78
CA ILE A 243 -2.75 -19.86 -12.73
C ILE A 243 -1.86 -19.82 -13.99
N ASN A 244 -2.34 -20.40 -15.05
CA ASN A 244 -1.66 -20.56 -16.33
C ASN A 244 -1.57 -19.22 -17.10
N ASP A 245 -1.12 -18.15 -16.43
CA ASP A 245 -1.12 -16.81 -16.98
C ASP A 245 0.22 -16.09 -16.83
N GLN A 246 1.20 -16.57 -17.63
CA GLN A 246 2.57 -16.01 -17.66
C GLN A 246 2.65 -14.61 -18.30
N ASN A 247 1.57 -14.11 -18.93
CA ASN A 247 1.63 -12.92 -19.77
C ASN A 247 1.27 -11.59 -19.05
N LEU A 248 0.75 -11.65 -17.81
CA LEU A 248 0.39 -10.45 -17.06
C LEU A 248 1.33 -10.25 -15.87
N THR A 249 2.13 -9.21 -15.91
CA THR A 249 3.12 -8.92 -14.87
C THR A 249 2.55 -7.95 -13.85
N THR A 250 2.82 -8.22 -12.56
CA THR A 250 2.44 -7.32 -11.46
C THR A 250 3.63 -6.46 -11.05
N LEU A 251 3.39 -5.17 -10.84
CA LEU A 251 4.39 -4.19 -10.48
C LEU A 251 3.95 -3.36 -9.27
N LEU A 252 4.91 -2.99 -8.46
CA LEU A 252 4.72 -2.01 -7.41
C LEU A 252 4.68 -0.59 -8.01
N PHE A 253 3.76 0.22 -7.54
CA PHE A 253 3.66 1.62 -7.95
C PHE A 253 4.98 2.38 -7.72
N THR A 254 5.67 2.09 -6.62
CA THR A 254 6.96 2.72 -6.29
C THR A 254 8.05 2.42 -7.31
N GLN A 255 8.03 1.24 -7.92
CA GLN A 255 8.96 0.89 -8.99
C GLN A 255 8.70 1.70 -10.26
N ILE A 256 7.43 1.82 -10.66
CA ILE A 256 7.03 2.61 -11.84
C ILE A 256 7.34 4.10 -11.62
N LEU A 257 6.94 4.65 -10.48
CA LEU A 257 7.19 6.05 -10.17
C LEU A 257 8.70 6.34 -10.05
N GLY A 258 9.44 5.46 -9.36
CA GLY A 258 10.89 5.62 -9.20
C GLY A 258 11.61 5.65 -10.54
N ALA A 259 11.26 4.76 -11.47
CA ALA A 259 11.82 4.76 -12.82
C ALA A 259 11.50 6.06 -13.59
N ALA A 260 10.27 6.58 -13.48
CA ALA A 260 9.87 7.84 -14.08
C ALA A 260 10.58 9.06 -13.45
N LEU A 261 10.91 8.99 -12.15
CA LEU A 261 11.73 9.98 -11.46
C LEU A 261 13.23 9.89 -11.82
N GLY A 262 13.63 8.93 -12.68
CA GLY A 262 15.02 8.75 -13.12
C GLY A 262 15.88 7.93 -12.15
N VAL A 263 15.27 7.23 -11.20
CA VAL A 263 16.01 6.33 -10.31
C VAL A 263 16.51 5.14 -11.13
N PRO A 264 17.80 4.76 -11.00
CA PRO A 264 18.34 3.57 -11.65
C PRO A 264 17.57 2.31 -11.24
N LEU A 265 17.24 1.43 -12.19
CA LEU A 265 16.41 0.24 -11.94
C LEU A 265 17.02 -0.69 -10.87
N GLN A 266 18.35 -0.74 -10.76
CA GLN A 266 19.08 -1.50 -9.74
C GLN A 266 18.79 -1.01 -8.30
N LYS A 267 18.31 0.21 -8.13
CA LYS A 267 17.89 0.77 -6.85
C LYS A 267 16.40 0.59 -6.56
N LEU A 268 15.64 -0.01 -7.48
CA LEU A 268 14.19 -0.24 -7.35
C LEU A 268 13.85 -1.72 -7.11
N SER A 269 14.85 -2.62 -7.17
CA SER A 269 14.69 -4.04 -6.92
C SER A 269 16.02 -4.62 -6.41
N GLU A 270 15.98 -5.55 -5.44
CA GLU A 270 17.20 -6.25 -4.94
C GLU A 270 17.89 -7.04 -6.05
N SER A 271 17.11 -7.69 -6.92
CA SER A 271 17.68 -8.43 -8.06
C SER A 271 18.21 -7.51 -9.16
N GLY A 272 17.90 -6.23 -9.12
CA GLY A 272 18.15 -5.29 -10.20
C GLY A 272 17.35 -5.60 -11.48
N GLN A 273 16.48 -6.63 -11.43
CA GLN A 273 15.68 -7.10 -12.56
C GLN A 273 14.23 -6.66 -12.38
N LEU A 274 13.83 -5.66 -13.13
CA LEU A 274 12.43 -5.31 -13.32
C LEU A 274 12.02 -5.75 -14.73
N PRO A 275 10.71 -5.89 -15.03
CA PRO A 275 10.25 -6.21 -16.38
C PRO A 275 10.75 -5.14 -17.36
N ILE A 276 11.85 -5.45 -18.04
CA ILE A 276 12.63 -4.51 -18.87
C ILE A 276 11.73 -3.82 -19.90
N ASN A 277 10.76 -4.54 -20.44
CA ASN A 277 9.87 -4.02 -21.50
C ASN A 277 8.97 -2.85 -21.06
N LEU A 278 8.78 -2.62 -19.76
CA LEU A 278 8.08 -1.42 -19.26
C LEU A 278 8.99 -0.20 -19.20
N PHE A 279 10.29 -0.40 -19.04
CA PHE A 279 11.23 0.66 -18.68
C PHE A 279 12.16 1.07 -19.83
N GLN A 280 12.17 0.31 -20.93
CA GLN A 280 12.97 0.58 -22.12
C GLN A 280 12.07 0.77 -23.35
N GLU A 281 12.42 1.76 -24.18
CA GLU A 281 11.90 1.86 -25.54
C GLU A 281 12.51 0.72 -26.37
N ASN A 282 11.69 0.05 -27.20
CA ASN A 282 12.15 -0.96 -28.15
C ASN A 282 13.09 -0.33 -29.18
#